data_ff044c8b5ffd9f1876d687adee25aa9e
#
_entry.id   ff044c8b5ffd9f1876d687adee25aa9e
#
_cell.length_a   1.000
_cell.length_b   1.000
_cell.length_c   1.000
_cell.angle_alpha   90.00
_cell.angle_beta   90.00
_cell.angle_gamma   90.00
#
_symmetry.space_group_name_H-M   'P 1'
#
loop_
_entity.id
_entity.type
_entity.pdbx_description
1 polymer ?
#
loop_
_entity_poly.entity_id
_entity_poly.type
_entity_poly.pdbx_seq_one_letter_code
_entity_poly.pdbx_strand_id
1 'polypeptide(L)'
;NELQIAHLLCTRLCHDLAGPVGAISAGVELMGTDPSLIDDETLSLLSGSAEAAGRKLKFLRVAFGWSGGGGLNFDDLERIFEDYLVATAAMSGAPQLGWPAEDNLIQFGDRLGDGAAQILSNVVLLSLECMPSCYSLSIDIKSDASGLVVVVSNRTVEGRASKIREETAAAVANPAQVKVTAQTVQAHLTHLLVVNSGGQIALAGDAEGAVITSTWS
;
A
#
# COMPACT_ATOMS: atom_id res chain seq x y z
N ASN A 1 -1.69 -10.75 -20.38
CA ASN A 1 -1.06 -9.95 -19.30
C ASN A 1 -1.89 -9.90 -18.02
N GLU A 2 -3.23 -9.78 -18.06
CA GLU A 2 -4.08 -9.69 -16.87
C GLU A 2 -3.97 -10.91 -15.96
N LEU A 3 -3.99 -12.12 -16.52
CA LEU A 3 -3.80 -13.35 -15.75
C LEU A 3 -2.43 -13.41 -15.05
N GLN A 4 -1.39 -12.90 -15.70
CA GLN A 4 -0.05 -12.84 -15.13
C GLN A 4 -0.01 -11.82 -13.97
N ILE A 5 -0.65 -10.67 -14.11
CA ILE A 5 -0.81 -9.68 -13.03
C ILE A 5 -1.52 -10.34 -11.84
N ALA A 6 -2.66 -11.01 -12.07
CA ALA A 6 -3.40 -11.69 -11.01
C ALA A 6 -2.55 -12.74 -10.28
N HIS A 7 -1.81 -13.59 -10.99
CA HIS A 7 -0.93 -14.59 -10.38
C HIS A 7 0.17 -13.95 -9.51
N LEU A 8 0.80 -12.88 -10.00
CA LEU A 8 1.86 -12.19 -9.26
C LEU A 8 1.32 -11.47 -8.02
N LEU A 9 0.12 -10.88 -8.11
CA LEU A 9 -0.54 -10.26 -6.96
C LEU A 9 -0.94 -11.29 -5.90
N CYS A 10 -1.46 -12.46 -6.31
CA CYS A 10 -1.72 -13.58 -5.39
C CYS A 10 -0.44 -14.05 -4.70
N THR A 11 0.66 -14.19 -5.46
CA THR A 11 1.97 -14.58 -4.90
C THR A 11 2.46 -13.56 -3.89
N ARG A 12 2.33 -12.28 -4.20
CA ARG A 12 2.67 -11.18 -3.29
C ARG A 12 1.83 -11.22 -2.02
N LEU A 13 0.50 -11.33 -2.13
CA LEU A 13 -0.40 -11.43 -0.99
C LEU A 13 0.00 -12.57 -0.06
N CYS A 14 0.28 -13.76 -0.62
CA CYS A 14 0.76 -14.91 0.16
C CYS A 14 2.10 -14.60 0.85
N HIS A 15 3.05 -13.99 0.14
CA HIS A 15 4.35 -13.61 0.69
C HIS A 15 4.21 -12.61 1.85
N ASP A 16 3.39 -11.57 1.70
CA ASP A 16 3.24 -10.51 2.70
C ASP A 16 2.56 -10.99 3.99
N LEU A 17 1.77 -12.06 3.90
CA LEU A 17 1.11 -12.70 5.04
C LEU A 17 1.91 -13.89 5.61
N ALA A 18 2.83 -14.47 4.86
CA ALA A 18 3.57 -15.67 5.28
C ALA A 18 4.38 -15.46 6.57
N GLY A 19 5.02 -14.28 6.72
CA GLY A 19 5.81 -13.96 7.90
C GLY A 19 5.00 -14.00 9.20
N PRO A 20 4.00 -13.16 9.37
CA PRO A 20 3.20 -13.13 10.61
C PRO A 20 2.41 -14.43 10.84
N VAL A 21 1.87 -15.06 9.79
CA VAL A 21 1.18 -16.35 9.92
C VAL A 21 2.14 -17.47 10.33
N GLY A 22 3.36 -17.48 9.77
CA GLY A 22 4.41 -18.44 10.17
C GLY A 22 4.82 -18.29 11.63
N ALA A 23 4.96 -17.06 12.13
CA ALA A 23 5.27 -16.80 13.52
C ALA A 23 4.14 -17.29 14.46
N ILE A 24 2.88 -17.08 14.09
CA ILE A 24 1.73 -17.61 14.85
C ILE A 24 1.77 -19.14 14.87
N SER A 25 1.99 -19.78 13.71
CA SER A 25 2.03 -21.24 13.60
C SER A 25 3.14 -21.86 14.46
N ALA A 26 4.35 -21.27 14.42
CA ALA A 26 5.48 -21.71 15.23
C ALA A 26 5.22 -21.57 16.73
N GLY A 27 4.59 -20.48 17.16
CA GLY A 27 4.23 -20.28 18.55
C GLY A 27 3.15 -21.26 19.04
N VAL A 28 2.12 -21.53 18.23
CA VAL A 28 1.09 -22.53 18.56
C VAL A 28 1.71 -23.93 18.64
N GLU A 29 2.66 -24.28 17.76
CA GLU A 29 3.37 -25.54 17.81
C GLU A 29 4.21 -25.67 19.09
N LEU A 30 4.89 -24.58 19.49
CA LEU A 30 5.65 -24.53 20.74
C LEU A 30 4.75 -24.76 21.97
N MET A 31 3.56 -24.11 22.01
CA MET A 31 2.55 -24.31 23.05
C MET A 31 2.10 -25.77 23.16
N GLY A 32 1.96 -26.47 22.02
CA GLY A 32 1.57 -27.87 21.98
C GLY A 32 2.69 -28.83 22.43
N THR A 33 3.96 -28.43 22.29
CA THR A 33 5.12 -29.28 22.57
C THR A 33 5.59 -29.13 24.01
N ASP A 34 5.73 -27.92 24.50
CA ASP A 34 6.15 -27.62 25.88
C ASP A 34 5.48 -26.31 26.35
N PRO A 35 4.34 -26.42 27.06
CA PRO A 35 3.63 -25.25 27.59
C PRO A 35 4.48 -24.43 28.60
N SER A 36 5.52 -24.99 29.19
CA SER A 36 6.37 -24.26 30.14
C SER A 36 7.29 -23.22 29.49
N LEU A 37 7.45 -23.28 28.17
CA LEU A 37 8.20 -22.32 27.37
C LEU A 37 7.37 -21.08 26.97
N ILE A 38 6.09 -21.07 27.37
CA ILE A 38 5.19 -19.96 27.08
C ILE A 38 5.27 -18.95 28.23
N ASP A 39 5.98 -17.90 27.99
CA ASP A 39 6.03 -16.72 28.84
C ASP A 39 5.25 -15.54 28.26
N ASP A 40 5.15 -14.45 29.01
CA ASP A 40 4.46 -13.24 28.60
C ASP A 40 5.07 -12.62 27.31
N GLU A 41 6.38 -12.79 27.10
CA GLU A 41 7.08 -12.31 25.90
C GLU A 41 6.62 -13.10 24.66
N THR A 42 6.56 -14.42 24.76
CA THR A 42 6.07 -15.30 23.69
C THR A 42 4.61 -15.00 23.35
N LEU A 43 3.75 -14.81 24.36
CA LEU A 43 2.35 -14.45 24.15
C LEU A 43 2.22 -13.06 23.48
N SER A 44 3.05 -12.10 23.89
CA SER A 44 3.08 -10.77 23.28
C SER A 44 3.50 -10.83 21.80
N LEU A 45 4.53 -11.62 21.47
CA LEU A 45 4.97 -11.83 20.08
C LEU A 45 3.90 -12.48 19.21
N LEU A 46 3.18 -13.48 19.75
CA LEU A 46 2.07 -14.14 19.04
C LEU A 46 0.92 -13.17 18.78
N SER A 47 0.51 -12.41 19.80
CA SER A 47 -0.54 -11.40 19.70
C SER A 47 -0.15 -10.33 18.67
N GLY A 48 1.06 -9.80 18.73
CA GLY A 48 1.58 -8.83 17.78
C GLY A 48 1.61 -9.36 16.33
N SER A 49 1.97 -10.63 16.16
CA SER A 49 1.96 -11.27 14.83
C SER A 49 0.55 -11.45 14.30
N ALA A 50 -0.41 -11.82 15.14
CA ALA A 50 -1.82 -11.94 14.76
C ALA A 50 -2.43 -10.58 14.39
N GLU A 51 -2.13 -9.53 15.17
CA GLU A 51 -2.54 -8.17 14.87
C GLU A 51 -1.93 -7.68 13.54
N ALA A 52 -0.64 -7.89 13.33
CA ALA A 52 0.03 -7.49 12.09
C ALA A 52 -0.58 -8.20 10.87
N ALA A 53 -0.88 -9.51 10.95
CA ALA A 53 -1.58 -10.23 9.90
C ALA A 53 -2.97 -9.63 9.62
N GLY A 54 -3.74 -9.35 10.66
CA GLY A 54 -5.08 -8.76 10.56
C GLY A 54 -5.07 -7.37 9.93
N ARG A 55 -4.15 -6.50 10.34
CA ARG A 55 -3.97 -5.14 9.79
C ARG A 55 -3.57 -5.17 8.32
N LYS A 56 -2.58 -6.00 7.96
CA LYS A 56 -2.18 -6.21 6.55
C LYS A 56 -3.35 -6.69 5.70
N LEU A 57 -4.08 -7.71 6.17
CA LEU A 57 -5.21 -8.28 5.44
C LEU A 57 -6.32 -7.25 5.19
N LYS A 58 -6.65 -6.41 6.19
CA LYS A 58 -7.64 -5.33 6.02
C LYS A 58 -7.26 -4.38 4.90
N PHE A 59 -6.02 -3.89 4.89
CA PHE A 59 -5.53 -2.99 3.85
C PHE A 59 -5.49 -3.65 2.47
N LEU A 60 -4.96 -4.89 2.38
CA LEU A 60 -4.84 -5.62 1.12
C LEU A 60 -6.21 -5.98 0.53
N ARG A 61 -7.24 -6.15 1.36
CA ARG A 61 -8.63 -6.27 0.89
C ARG A 61 -9.14 -5.00 0.22
N VAL A 62 -8.77 -3.82 0.71
CA VAL A 62 -9.10 -2.54 0.05
C VAL A 62 -8.33 -2.40 -1.25
N ALA A 63 -7.03 -2.72 -1.23
CA ALA A 63 -6.16 -2.55 -2.40
C ALA A 63 -6.47 -3.52 -3.56
N PHE A 64 -6.79 -4.78 -3.25
CA PHE A 64 -6.95 -5.83 -4.27
C PHE A 64 -8.34 -6.45 -4.32
N GLY A 65 -9.20 -6.15 -3.34
CA GLY A 65 -10.53 -6.68 -3.27
C GLY A 65 -11.50 -5.97 -4.22
N TRP A 66 -12.59 -6.66 -4.55
CA TRP A 66 -13.72 -6.06 -5.23
C TRP A 66 -14.55 -5.29 -4.20
N SER A 67 -14.63 -3.98 -4.33
CA SER A 67 -15.52 -3.14 -3.52
C SER A 67 -16.93 -3.18 -4.11
N GLY A 68 -17.58 -4.34 -4.02
CA GLY A 68 -18.98 -4.47 -4.42
C GLY A 68 -19.92 -3.76 -3.43
N GLY A 69 -20.19 -2.49 -3.62
CA GLY A 69 -21.40 -1.83 -3.15
C GLY A 69 -21.54 -1.48 -1.64
N GLY A 70 -20.45 -1.48 -0.89
CA GLY A 70 -20.44 -0.96 0.47
C GLY A 70 -19.37 0.11 0.59
N GLY A 71 -19.76 1.38 0.49
CA GLY A 71 -18.83 2.51 0.62
C GLY A 71 -18.01 2.40 1.91
N LEU A 72 -16.68 2.28 1.80
CA LEU A 72 -15.79 2.45 2.94
C LEU A 72 -15.94 3.91 3.40
N ASN A 73 -16.25 4.11 4.67
CA ASN A 73 -16.15 5.42 5.28
C ASN A 73 -14.68 5.86 5.25
N PHE A 74 -14.43 7.12 4.88
CA PHE A 74 -13.07 7.64 4.77
C PHE A 74 -12.33 7.70 6.12
N ASP A 75 -13.06 7.81 7.26
CA ASP A 75 -12.47 7.70 8.60
C ASP A 75 -11.92 6.28 8.86
N ASP A 76 -12.63 5.25 8.40
CA ASP A 76 -12.15 3.87 8.47
C ASP A 76 -10.94 3.66 7.55
N LEU A 77 -10.87 4.39 6.43
CA LEU A 77 -9.78 4.29 5.48
C LEU A 77 -8.47 4.83 6.08
N GLU A 78 -8.49 6.01 6.72
CA GLU A 78 -7.31 6.57 7.41
C GLU A 78 -6.73 5.56 8.39
N ARG A 79 -7.57 5.03 9.28
CA ARG A 79 -7.16 4.03 10.27
C ARG A 79 -6.61 2.76 9.62
N ILE A 80 -7.18 2.30 8.51
CA ILE A 80 -6.68 1.12 7.78
C ILE A 80 -5.27 1.39 7.23
N PHE A 81 -5.00 2.62 6.76
CA PHE A 81 -3.68 3.01 6.26
C PHE A 81 -2.65 3.11 7.40
N GLU A 82 -3.00 3.78 8.50
CA GLU A 82 -2.15 3.85 9.70
C GLU A 82 -1.80 2.46 10.22
N ASP A 83 -2.80 1.60 10.40
CA ASP A 83 -2.66 0.21 10.83
C ASP A 83 -1.73 -0.58 9.90
N TYR A 84 -1.83 -0.38 8.58
CA TYR A 84 -0.97 -1.03 7.61
C TYR A 84 0.47 -0.55 7.70
N LEU A 85 0.69 0.76 7.84
CA LEU A 85 2.02 1.35 8.02
C LEU A 85 2.70 0.81 9.27
N VAL A 86 1.97 0.70 10.38
CA VAL A 86 2.47 0.08 11.63
C VAL A 86 2.82 -1.39 11.41
N ALA A 87 1.94 -2.16 10.75
CA ALA A 87 2.13 -3.60 10.52
C ALA A 87 3.27 -3.93 9.53
N THR A 88 3.69 -2.97 8.70
CA THR A 88 4.78 -3.12 7.73
C THR A 88 6.07 -2.42 8.16
N ALA A 89 6.02 -1.65 9.25
CA ALA A 89 7.16 -0.92 9.75
C ALA A 89 8.32 -1.86 10.09
N ALA A 90 9.51 -1.47 9.63
CA ALA A 90 10.76 -2.06 10.10
C ALA A 90 11.07 -1.56 11.54
N MET A 91 12.17 -2.00 12.12
CA MET A 91 12.63 -1.56 13.46
C MET A 91 12.82 -0.04 13.61
N SER A 92 12.81 0.71 12.50
CA SER A 92 12.88 2.18 12.49
C SER A 92 11.57 2.90 12.85
N GLY A 93 10.49 2.15 13.07
CA GLY A 93 9.16 2.69 13.35
C GLY A 93 8.30 2.90 12.08
N ALA A 94 7.01 3.11 12.30
CA ALA A 94 6.08 3.38 11.20
C ALA A 94 6.29 4.78 10.63
N PRO A 95 6.15 4.97 9.31
CA PRO A 95 6.14 6.30 8.70
C PRO A 95 5.02 7.17 9.29
N GLN A 96 5.28 8.46 9.44
CA GLN A 96 4.23 9.43 9.75
C GLN A 96 3.29 9.57 8.55
N LEU A 97 2.00 9.40 8.77
CA LEU A 97 0.97 9.59 7.75
C LEU A 97 0.45 11.03 7.75
N GLY A 98 0.61 11.71 6.63
CA GLY A 98 -0.12 12.95 6.33
C GLY A 98 -1.39 12.60 5.56
N TRP A 99 -2.56 12.88 6.16
CA TRP A 99 -3.86 12.54 5.60
C TRP A 99 -4.55 13.77 5.00
N PRO A 100 -5.26 13.66 3.88
CA PRO A 100 -5.94 14.80 3.27
C PRO A 100 -7.14 15.26 4.09
N ALA A 101 -7.56 16.51 3.89
CA ALA A 101 -8.77 17.04 4.51
C ALA A 101 -10.03 16.27 4.05
N GLU A 102 -10.99 16.11 4.96
CA GLU A 102 -12.21 15.33 4.75
C GLU A 102 -12.98 15.77 3.49
N ASP A 103 -13.17 17.09 3.29
CA ASP A 103 -13.85 17.62 2.11
C ASP A 103 -13.21 17.19 0.79
N ASN A 104 -11.88 17.07 0.76
CA ASN A 104 -11.15 16.63 -0.43
C ASN A 104 -11.34 15.11 -0.67
N LEU A 105 -11.42 14.32 0.40
CA LEU A 105 -11.70 12.88 0.31
C LEU A 105 -13.13 12.62 -0.17
N ILE A 106 -14.11 13.38 0.31
CA ILE A 106 -15.50 13.29 -0.16
C ILE A 106 -15.57 13.55 -1.66
N GLN A 107 -14.98 14.67 -2.13
CA GLN A 107 -14.93 14.99 -3.56
C GLN A 107 -14.19 13.92 -4.41
N PHE A 108 -13.14 13.36 -3.86
CA PHE A 108 -12.42 12.23 -4.48
C PHE A 108 -13.31 11.00 -4.62
N GLY A 109 -14.03 10.65 -3.56
CA GLY A 109 -14.98 9.54 -3.55
C GLY A 109 -16.15 9.77 -4.50
N ASP A 110 -16.75 10.96 -4.50
CA ASP A 110 -17.86 11.33 -5.39
C ASP A 110 -17.46 11.20 -6.87
N ARG A 111 -16.21 11.56 -7.19
CA ARG A 111 -15.72 11.52 -8.58
C ARG A 111 -15.35 10.13 -9.06
N LEU A 112 -14.73 9.32 -8.23
CA LEU A 112 -14.21 7.99 -8.60
C LEU A 112 -15.10 6.82 -8.16
N GLY A 113 -16.10 7.10 -7.33
CA GLY A 113 -17.05 6.08 -6.85
C GLY A 113 -16.37 4.95 -6.07
N ASP A 114 -16.88 3.75 -6.22
CA ASP A 114 -16.43 2.55 -5.50
C ASP A 114 -14.95 2.20 -5.72
N GLY A 115 -14.32 2.71 -6.79
CA GLY A 115 -12.90 2.50 -7.09
C GLY A 115 -11.92 3.42 -6.33
N ALA A 116 -12.41 4.49 -5.70
CA ALA A 116 -11.58 5.53 -5.09
C ALA A 116 -10.60 4.96 -4.05
N ALA A 117 -11.10 4.20 -3.08
CA ALA A 117 -10.28 3.60 -2.03
C ALA A 117 -9.25 2.60 -2.59
N GLN A 118 -9.63 1.81 -3.60
CA GLN A 118 -8.73 0.87 -4.28
C GLN A 118 -7.59 1.61 -4.98
N ILE A 119 -7.91 2.67 -5.73
CA ILE A 119 -6.91 3.48 -6.44
C ILE A 119 -5.94 4.08 -5.43
N LEU A 120 -6.43 4.76 -4.38
CA LEU A 120 -5.60 5.39 -3.36
C LEU A 120 -4.68 4.37 -2.68
N SER A 121 -5.21 3.22 -2.30
CA SER A 121 -4.42 2.14 -1.66
C SER A 121 -3.31 1.64 -2.58
N ASN A 122 -3.57 1.50 -3.88
CA ASN A 122 -2.55 1.04 -4.84
C ASN A 122 -1.50 2.11 -5.14
N VAL A 123 -1.85 3.40 -5.15
CA VAL A 123 -0.88 4.49 -5.26
C VAL A 123 0.04 4.52 -4.04
N VAL A 124 -0.51 4.32 -2.84
CA VAL A 124 0.28 4.22 -1.59
C VAL A 124 1.20 3.00 -1.60
N LEU A 125 0.71 1.81 -2.01
CA LEU A 125 1.55 0.61 -2.14
C LEU A 125 2.73 0.85 -3.09
N LEU A 126 2.48 1.47 -4.23
CA LEU A 126 3.53 1.81 -5.20
C LEU A 126 4.54 2.80 -4.60
N SER A 127 4.07 3.80 -3.85
CA SER A 127 4.93 4.77 -3.17
C SER A 127 5.85 4.09 -2.15
N LEU A 128 5.32 3.18 -1.33
CA LEU A 128 6.09 2.42 -0.34
C LEU A 128 7.12 1.48 -1.00
N GLU A 129 6.81 0.91 -2.15
CA GLU A 129 7.78 0.11 -2.92
C GLU A 129 8.92 0.94 -3.52
N CYS A 130 8.63 2.18 -3.91
CA CYS A 130 9.66 3.08 -4.40
C CYS A 130 10.65 3.47 -3.29
N MET A 131 10.15 3.62 -2.05
CA MET A 131 10.93 4.08 -0.89
C MET A 131 10.68 3.19 0.34
N PRO A 132 11.26 1.98 0.41
CA PRO A 132 10.99 1.03 1.49
C PRO A 132 11.40 1.53 2.89
N SER A 133 12.31 2.49 2.97
CA SER A 133 12.80 3.07 4.24
C SER A 133 12.21 4.47 4.48
N CYS A 134 10.99 4.74 4.03
CA CYS A 134 10.38 6.04 4.25
C CYS A 134 10.06 6.27 5.73
N TYR A 135 10.21 7.52 6.18
CA TYR A 135 9.82 7.96 7.53
C TYR A 135 8.53 8.81 7.52
N SER A 136 8.13 9.32 6.36
CA SER A 136 6.88 10.04 6.18
C SER A 136 6.23 9.70 4.84
N LEU A 137 4.92 9.59 4.87
CA LEU A 137 4.05 9.41 3.71
C LEU A 137 2.97 10.49 3.78
N SER A 138 2.85 11.33 2.77
CA SER A 138 1.80 12.36 2.69
C SER A 138 0.90 12.09 1.50
N ILE A 139 -0.39 12.23 1.72
CA ILE A 139 -1.44 12.14 0.71
C ILE A 139 -2.12 13.50 0.60
N ASP A 140 -1.99 14.12 -0.55
CA ASP A 140 -2.65 15.39 -0.86
C ASP A 140 -3.67 15.18 -1.98
N ILE A 141 -4.90 15.64 -1.75
CA ILE A 141 -5.98 15.57 -2.72
C ILE A 141 -6.47 16.99 -2.98
N LYS A 142 -6.57 17.38 -4.25
CA LYS A 142 -7.11 18.66 -4.69
C LYS A 142 -8.14 18.41 -5.77
N SER A 143 -9.31 19.01 -5.60
CA SER A 143 -10.38 18.97 -6.60
C SER A 143 -10.87 20.39 -6.86
N ASP A 144 -10.92 20.78 -8.12
CA ASP A 144 -11.45 22.06 -8.56
C ASP A 144 -12.12 21.93 -9.95
N ALA A 145 -12.50 23.08 -10.53
CA ALA A 145 -13.14 23.11 -11.85
C ALA A 145 -12.24 22.58 -12.99
N SER A 146 -10.92 22.49 -12.79
CA SER A 146 -9.97 21.97 -13.78
C SER A 146 -9.76 20.47 -13.67
N GLY A 147 -10.13 19.84 -12.55
CA GLY A 147 -10.00 18.41 -12.38
C GLY A 147 -9.72 17.96 -10.94
N LEU A 148 -9.37 16.70 -10.82
CA LEU A 148 -8.96 16.06 -9.57
C LEU A 148 -7.47 15.68 -9.66
N VAL A 149 -6.72 16.03 -8.63
CA VAL A 149 -5.29 15.70 -8.50
C VAL A 149 -5.05 15.00 -7.17
N VAL A 150 -4.43 13.84 -7.22
CA VAL A 150 -3.95 13.09 -6.05
C VAL A 150 -2.44 13.03 -6.11
N VAL A 151 -1.79 13.50 -5.05
CA VAL A 151 -0.33 13.45 -4.90
C VAL A 151 -0.01 12.60 -3.68
N VAL A 152 0.70 11.50 -3.88
CA VAL A 152 1.27 10.70 -2.80
C VAL A 152 2.78 10.90 -2.81
N SER A 153 3.29 11.47 -1.75
CA SER A 153 4.72 11.71 -1.57
C SER A 153 5.25 10.99 -0.34
N ASN A 154 6.47 10.49 -0.44
CA ASN A 154 7.16 9.93 0.69
C ASN A 154 8.60 10.47 0.78
N ARG A 155 9.19 10.40 1.98
CA ARG A 155 10.58 10.76 2.21
C ARG A 155 11.29 9.64 2.92
N THR A 156 12.53 9.39 2.51
CA THR A 156 13.41 8.40 3.15
C THR A 156 14.13 9.00 4.34
N VAL A 157 14.55 8.15 5.26
CA VAL A 157 15.37 8.55 6.43
C VAL A 157 16.70 9.13 5.94
N GLU A 158 17.12 10.24 6.54
CA GLU A 158 18.39 10.89 6.23
C GLU A 158 19.56 9.88 6.29
N GLY A 159 20.42 9.91 5.26
CA GLY A 159 21.53 8.97 5.10
C GLY A 159 21.15 7.59 4.54
N ARG A 160 19.88 7.31 4.27
CA ARG A 160 19.41 6.10 3.60
C ARG A 160 18.89 6.46 2.20
N ALA A 161 19.80 6.79 1.30
CA ALA A 161 19.42 7.04 -0.09
C ALA A 161 18.70 5.81 -0.69
N SER A 162 17.58 6.06 -1.33
CA SER A 162 16.85 5.06 -2.12
C SER A 162 16.81 5.51 -3.57
N LYS A 163 16.80 4.58 -4.49
CA LYS A 163 16.67 4.87 -5.92
C LYS A 163 15.42 4.18 -6.45
N ILE A 164 14.54 4.96 -7.06
CA ILE A 164 13.41 4.41 -7.82
C ILE A 164 13.98 3.52 -8.92
N ARG A 165 13.53 2.29 -9.00
CA ARG A 165 13.95 1.36 -10.05
C ARG A 165 13.49 1.88 -11.41
N GLU A 166 14.38 1.88 -12.39
CA GLU A 166 14.07 2.34 -13.75
C GLU A 166 12.89 1.57 -14.37
N GLU A 167 12.83 0.25 -14.12
CA GLU A 167 11.72 -0.59 -14.60
C GLU A 167 10.38 -0.23 -13.95
N THR A 168 10.37 0.17 -12.67
CA THR A 168 9.15 0.64 -11.97
C THR A 168 8.67 1.95 -12.57
N ALA A 169 9.57 2.92 -12.77
CA ALA A 169 9.23 4.19 -13.40
C ALA A 169 8.75 4.00 -14.85
N ALA A 170 9.40 3.15 -15.62
CA ALA A 170 8.99 2.81 -16.98
C ALA A 170 7.61 2.11 -17.01
N ALA A 171 7.32 1.20 -16.05
CA ALA A 171 6.04 0.53 -15.96
C ALA A 171 4.89 1.48 -15.58
N VAL A 172 5.16 2.52 -14.78
CA VAL A 172 4.19 3.59 -14.51
C VAL A 172 3.93 4.42 -15.76
N ALA A 173 4.98 4.80 -16.49
CA ALA A 173 4.86 5.69 -17.65
C ALA A 173 4.27 4.97 -18.89
N ASN A 174 4.74 3.76 -19.16
CA ASN A 174 4.31 2.97 -20.34
C ASN A 174 4.39 1.47 -20.05
N PRO A 175 3.37 0.90 -19.38
CA PRO A 175 3.35 -0.51 -18.98
C PRO A 175 3.41 -1.48 -20.16
N ALA A 176 2.99 -1.07 -21.37
CA ALA A 176 3.01 -1.93 -22.56
C ALA A 176 4.44 -2.30 -23.00
N GLN A 177 5.43 -1.49 -22.66
CA GLN A 177 6.83 -1.70 -23.02
C GLN A 177 7.63 -2.41 -21.93
N VAL A 178 7.04 -2.67 -20.76
CA VAL A 178 7.71 -3.26 -19.61
C VAL A 178 7.12 -4.63 -19.30
N LYS A 179 7.99 -5.61 -19.07
CA LYS A 179 7.55 -6.95 -18.68
C LYS A 179 6.93 -6.92 -17.29
N VAL A 180 5.80 -7.61 -17.11
CA VAL A 180 5.20 -7.82 -15.80
C VAL A 180 6.03 -8.84 -15.01
N THR A 181 6.59 -8.41 -13.90
CA THR A 181 7.39 -9.20 -12.96
C THR A 181 6.95 -8.93 -11.53
N ALA A 182 7.48 -9.66 -10.55
CA ALA A 182 7.19 -9.39 -9.15
C ALA A 182 7.58 -7.97 -8.71
N GLN A 183 8.61 -7.36 -9.36
CA GLN A 183 9.06 -6.01 -9.05
C GLN A 183 8.26 -4.90 -9.77
N THR A 184 7.57 -5.22 -10.85
CA THR A 184 6.84 -4.22 -11.65
C THR A 184 5.32 -4.39 -11.58
N VAL A 185 4.82 -5.48 -11.00
CA VAL A 185 3.38 -5.79 -10.98
C VAL A 185 2.54 -4.71 -10.29
N GLN A 186 3.05 -4.11 -9.21
CA GLN A 186 2.36 -3.03 -8.53
C GLN A 186 2.24 -1.78 -9.41
N ALA A 187 3.31 -1.42 -10.12
CA ALA A 187 3.29 -0.30 -11.06
C ALA A 187 2.29 -0.53 -12.21
N HIS A 188 2.27 -1.75 -12.77
CA HIS A 188 1.30 -2.14 -13.80
C HIS A 188 -0.14 -2.06 -13.28
N LEU A 189 -0.43 -2.61 -12.09
CA LEU A 189 -1.77 -2.58 -11.53
C LEU A 189 -2.21 -1.14 -11.24
N THR A 190 -1.36 -0.35 -10.60
CA THR A 190 -1.69 1.05 -10.25
C THR A 190 -1.96 1.88 -11.51
N HIS A 191 -1.11 1.72 -12.55
CA HIS A 191 -1.35 2.37 -13.85
C HIS A 191 -2.72 1.98 -14.43
N LEU A 192 -3.03 0.68 -14.48
CA LEU A 192 -4.29 0.18 -15.02
C LEU A 192 -5.51 0.74 -14.26
N LEU A 193 -5.46 0.76 -12.92
CA LEU A 193 -6.56 1.28 -12.11
C LEU A 193 -6.80 2.78 -12.37
N VAL A 194 -5.73 3.58 -12.42
CA VAL A 194 -5.84 5.01 -12.70
C VAL A 194 -6.33 5.27 -14.13
N VAL A 195 -5.78 4.60 -15.13
CA VAL A 195 -6.17 4.81 -16.54
C VAL A 195 -7.59 4.32 -16.82
N ASN A 196 -7.99 3.17 -16.24
CA ASN A 196 -9.34 2.65 -16.40
C ASN A 196 -10.40 3.53 -15.74
N SER A 197 -10.03 4.34 -14.74
CA SER A 197 -10.91 5.36 -14.14
C SER A 197 -10.87 6.71 -14.88
N GLY A 198 -10.20 6.77 -16.05
CA GLY A 198 -10.10 7.99 -16.86
C GLY A 198 -8.98 8.94 -16.45
N GLY A 199 -8.07 8.51 -15.57
CA GLY A 199 -6.96 9.32 -15.07
C GLY A 199 -5.64 9.10 -15.81
N GLN A 200 -4.64 9.86 -15.39
CA GLN A 200 -3.25 9.74 -15.79
C GLN A 200 -2.39 9.64 -14.53
N ILE A 201 -1.27 8.93 -14.60
CA ILE A 201 -0.35 8.75 -13.49
C ILE A 201 1.09 9.06 -13.91
N ALA A 202 1.84 9.72 -13.02
CA ALA A 202 3.26 10.01 -13.19
C ALA A 202 4.01 9.69 -11.89
N LEU A 203 5.23 9.20 -12.03
CA LEU A 203 6.16 8.92 -10.92
C LEU A 203 7.42 9.75 -11.13
N ALA A 204 7.77 10.56 -10.13
CA ALA A 204 9.01 11.31 -10.06
C ALA A 204 9.68 11.06 -8.70
N GLY A 205 10.96 11.35 -8.58
CA GLY A 205 11.69 11.27 -7.32
C GLY A 205 13.18 11.26 -7.49
N ASP A 206 13.85 11.33 -6.36
CA ASP A 206 15.33 11.35 -6.23
C ASP A 206 15.77 10.40 -5.10
N ALA A 207 16.96 10.64 -4.54
CA ALA A 207 17.52 9.87 -3.44
C ALA A 207 16.79 10.12 -2.09
N GLU A 208 16.03 11.21 -1.96
CA GLU A 208 15.40 11.64 -0.72
C GLU A 208 13.92 11.27 -0.64
N GLY A 209 13.26 11.07 -1.78
CA GLY A 209 11.86 10.74 -1.80
C GLY A 209 11.29 10.41 -3.18
N ALA A 210 10.06 9.93 -3.18
CA ALA A 210 9.27 9.69 -4.37
C ALA A 210 7.96 10.47 -4.30
N VAL A 211 7.49 10.90 -5.47
CA VAL A 211 6.21 11.60 -5.65
C VAL A 211 5.45 10.91 -6.78
N ILE A 212 4.26 10.44 -6.46
CA ILE A 212 3.32 9.88 -7.44
C ILE A 212 2.17 10.87 -7.59
N THR A 213 1.94 11.31 -8.80
CA THR A 213 0.83 12.22 -9.14
C THR A 213 -0.15 11.51 -10.04
N SER A 214 -1.42 11.50 -9.65
CA SER A 214 -2.52 10.99 -10.46
C SER A 214 -3.52 12.12 -10.70
N THR A 215 -3.98 12.26 -11.96
CA THR A 215 -4.83 13.39 -12.38
C THR A 215 -6.03 12.90 -13.18
N TRP A 216 -7.19 13.52 -12.97
CA TRP A 216 -8.43 13.31 -13.72
C TRP A 216 -8.98 14.65 -14.15
N SER A 217 -9.20 14.84 -15.45
CA SER A 217 -9.78 16.05 -16.06
C SER A 217 -11.31 16.00 -16.11
#